data_e3ec518604597f2fa7adf3f3ada5bf1b
#
_entry.id   e3ec518604597f2fa7adf3f3ada5bf1b
#
_cell.length_a   1.000
_cell.length_b   1.000
_cell.length_c   1.000
_cell.angle_alpha   90.00
_cell.angle_beta   90.00
_cell.angle_gamma   90.00
#
_symmetry.space_group_name_H-M   'P 1'
#
loop_
_entity.id
_entity.type
_entity.pdbx_description
1 polymer ?
#
loop_
_entity_poly.entity_id
_entity_poly.type
_entity_poly.pdbx_seq_one_letter_code
_entity_poly.pdbx_strand_id
1 'polypeptide(L)'
;DKDEKADLGNNPGENGQSDSLNLLVINKVEKTAQILQISRDSMIDIDIYDVTGNKLMTEDGQIALQYAYGDGEERSCQLTAGKVSELLYGVDVDSYLSLTLDGLVAATDAVGGITVTVPEDYTAIDPSFEKGATITLNGDLAEKYVRKRDIEVLDSNNQRMERQSQFMEALIEKMQGIDDKTEYLSLYQNLDEYMTTNLTAEELEELADYKISEDIVKVPGEIISKDGHAQYLVDNKELKKIVLNLFYKLL
;
A
#
# COMPACT_ATOMS: atom_id res chain seq x y z
N ASP A 1 1.45 -0.93 14.63
CA ASP A 1 2.01 -1.49 15.88
C ASP A 1 0.94 -2.29 16.61
N LYS A 2 1.21 -3.57 16.88
CA LYS A 2 0.27 -4.49 17.55
C LYS A 2 -0.11 -4.04 18.97
N ASP A 3 0.64 -3.14 19.56
CA ASP A 3 0.46 -2.68 20.95
C ASP A 3 -0.05 -1.24 21.06
N GLU A 4 -0.14 -0.53 19.95
CA GLU A 4 -0.78 0.77 19.89
C GLU A 4 -2.09 0.63 19.12
N LYS A 5 -3.19 0.29 19.83
CA LYS A 5 -4.44 0.92 19.45
C LYS A 5 -4.09 2.40 19.44
N ALA A 6 -4.03 2.98 18.23
CA ALA A 6 -3.83 4.40 18.09
C ALA A 6 -4.73 5.02 19.14
N ASP A 7 -4.14 5.74 20.06
CA ASP A 7 -4.93 6.57 20.97
C ASP A 7 -5.50 7.66 20.06
N LEU A 8 -6.63 7.32 19.43
CA LEU A 8 -7.33 8.07 18.36
C LEU A 8 -7.77 9.46 18.87
N GLY A 9 -7.19 9.87 19.95
CA GLY A 9 -7.77 10.97 20.64
C GLY A 9 -7.12 12.30 20.42
N ASN A 10 -5.85 12.50 20.25
CA ASN A 10 -5.46 13.88 20.54
C ASN A 10 -4.18 14.43 19.90
N ASN A 11 -3.36 13.68 19.20
CA ASN A 11 -2.12 14.22 18.65
C ASN A 11 -1.97 13.98 17.14
N PRO A 12 -2.35 14.95 16.29
CA PRO A 12 -2.04 14.89 14.86
C PRO A 12 -0.53 14.66 14.65
N GLY A 13 -0.18 13.71 13.78
CA GLY A 13 1.19 13.27 13.56
C GLY A 13 1.61 12.01 14.33
N GLU A 14 0.79 11.51 15.26
CA GLU A 14 1.05 10.28 16.03
C GLU A 14 0.14 9.11 15.63
N ASN A 15 -0.85 9.30 14.76
CA ASN A 15 -1.89 8.32 14.40
C ASN A 15 -1.43 7.24 13.41
N GLY A 16 -0.19 6.80 13.49
CA GLY A 16 0.37 5.78 12.61
C GLY A 16 0.84 6.34 11.26
N GLN A 17 1.32 5.46 10.40
CA GLN A 17 1.85 5.81 9.08
C GLN A 17 1.44 4.74 8.08
N SER A 18 1.28 5.13 6.81
CA SER A 18 1.07 4.16 5.74
C SER A 18 2.36 3.37 5.48
N ASP A 19 2.33 2.06 5.69
CA ASP A 19 3.50 1.19 5.43
C ASP A 19 3.63 0.79 3.95
N SER A 20 2.51 0.76 3.23
CA SER A 20 2.45 0.46 1.80
C SER A 20 1.38 1.32 1.14
N LEU A 21 1.70 1.90 -0.01
CA LEU A 21 0.80 2.73 -0.80
C LEU A 21 0.71 2.18 -2.22
N ASN A 22 -0.48 1.74 -2.61
CA ASN A 22 -0.76 1.20 -3.93
C ASN A 22 -1.99 1.87 -4.51
N LEU A 23 -1.89 2.38 -5.73
CA LEU A 23 -3.02 2.91 -6.47
C LEU A 23 -3.47 1.87 -7.50
N LEU A 24 -4.72 1.43 -7.42
CA LEU A 24 -5.35 0.58 -8.43
C LEU A 24 -5.95 1.47 -9.51
N VAL A 25 -5.38 1.43 -10.71
CA VAL A 25 -5.83 2.19 -11.87
C VAL A 25 -6.75 1.30 -12.72
N ILE A 26 -8.03 1.66 -12.81
CA ILE A 26 -9.08 0.85 -13.41
C ILE A 26 -9.45 1.36 -14.81
N ASN A 27 -9.37 0.48 -15.80
CA ASN A 27 -9.92 0.74 -17.13
C ASN A 27 -11.31 0.07 -17.26
N LYS A 28 -12.36 0.86 -17.07
CA LYS A 28 -13.75 0.37 -17.10
C LYS A 28 -14.17 -0.15 -18.47
N VAL A 29 -13.55 0.32 -19.56
CA VAL A 29 -13.87 -0.08 -20.93
C VAL A 29 -13.27 -1.44 -21.26
N GLU A 30 -12.00 -1.64 -20.92
CA GLU A 30 -11.27 -2.88 -21.21
C GLU A 30 -11.44 -3.93 -20.08
N LYS A 31 -12.08 -3.57 -18.97
CA LYS A 31 -12.20 -4.40 -17.76
C LYS A 31 -10.83 -4.90 -17.29
N THR A 32 -9.85 -3.99 -17.26
CA THR A 32 -8.50 -4.26 -16.77
C THR A 32 -8.14 -3.31 -15.64
N ALA A 33 -7.23 -3.73 -14.79
CA ALA A 33 -6.68 -2.88 -13.74
C ALA A 33 -5.15 -3.01 -13.67
N GLN A 34 -4.48 -1.93 -13.28
CA GLN A 34 -3.03 -1.85 -13.14
C GLN A 34 -2.69 -1.30 -11.76
N ILE A 35 -1.75 -1.92 -11.05
CA ILE A 35 -1.24 -1.38 -9.79
C ILE A 35 -0.09 -0.43 -10.06
N LEU A 36 -0.16 0.77 -9.47
CA LEU A 36 0.92 1.73 -9.35
C LEU A 36 1.37 1.79 -7.88
N GLN A 37 2.54 1.22 -7.59
CA GLN A 37 3.13 1.24 -6.25
C GLN A 37 3.88 2.56 -6.02
N ILE A 38 3.63 3.17 -4.87
CA ILE A 38 4.22 4.43 -4.43
C ILE A 38 5.12 4.16 -3.23
N SER A 39 6.38 4.59 -3.28
CA SER A 39 7.25 4.49 -2.10
C SER A 39 6.68 5.32 -0.95
N ARG A 40 6.53 4.72 0.22
CA ARG A 40 6.11 5.44 1.43
C ARG A 40 7.05 6.59 1.81
N ASP A 41 8.33 6.49 1.41
CA ASP A 41 9.38 7.46 1.68
C ASP A 41 9.45 8.55 0.60
N SER A 42 8.50 8.58 -0.37
CA SER A 42 8.43 9.64 -1.39
C SER A 42 8.31 11.00 -0.73
N MET A 43 9.29 11.87 -1.03
CA MET A 43 9.31 13.24 -0.53
C MET A 43 8.35 14.10 -1.33
N ILE A 44 7.39 14.67 -0.64
CA ILE A 44 6.35 15.56 -1.18
C ILE A 44 5.99 16.63 -0.15
N ASP A 45 5.21 17.60 -0.58
CA ASP A 45 4.59 18.56 0.33
C ASP A 45 3.47 17.88 1.14
N ILE A 46 3.66 17.67 2.45
CA ILE A 46 2.65 17.15 3.37
C ILE A 46 1.97 18.27 4.13
N ASP A 47 0.71 18.07 4.47
CA ASP A 47 -0.11 19.04 5.18
C ASP A 47 -0.16 18.71 6.67
N ILE A 48 0.25 19.66 7.48
CA ILE A 48 0.25 19.59 8.94
C ILE A 48 -1.08 20.18 9.47
N TYR A 49 -1.75 19.45 10.32
CA TYR A 49 -3.02 19.85 10.92
C TYR A 49 -2.91 19.98 12.44
N ASP A 50 -3.73 20.86 13.03
CA ASP A 50 -3.90 20.95 14.48
C ASP A 50 -4.92 19.92 15.00
N VAL A 51 -5.05 19.82 16.32
CA VAL A 51 -5.99 18.91 16.99
C VAL A 51 -7.48 19.20 16.68
N THR A 52 -7.78 20.34 16.07
CA THR A 52 -9.15 20.72 15.66
C THR A 52 -9.39 20.45 14.17
N GLY A 53 -8.39 19.90 13.46
CA GLY A 53 -8.47 19.56 12.04
C GLY A 53 -8.22 20.74 11.10
N ASN A 54 -7.72 21.89 11.60
CA ASN A 54 -7.34 23.02 10.76
C ASN A 54 -5.92 22.81 10.22
N LYS A 55 -5.73 23.06 8.92
CA LYS A 55 -4.41 23.06 8.31
C LYS A 55 -3.58 24.22 8.85
N LEU A 56 -2.44 23.92 9.45
CA LEU A 56 -1.50 24.90 9.99
C LEU A 56 -0.49 25.34 8.94
N MET A 57 0.13 24.38 8.26
CA MET A 57 1.18 24.62 7.28
C MET A 57 1.35 23.43 6.34
N THR A 58 2.19 23.61 5.35
CA THR A 58 2.69 22.55 4.48
C THR A 58 4.20 22.50 4.61
N GLU A 59 4.78 21.30 4.69
CA GLU A 59 6.22 21.09 4.73
C GLU A 59 6.65 19.88 3.90
N ASP A 60 7.92 19.83 3.50
CA ASP A 60 8.49 18.70 2.79
C ASP A 60 8.63 17.49 3.74
N GLY A 61 8.05 16.36 3.36
CA GLY A 61 8.03 15.16 4.17
C GLY A 61 7.72 13.90 3.38
N GLN A 62 7.87 12.75 4.04
CA GLN A 62 7.51 11.46 3.44
C GLN A 62 5.98 11.37 3.30
N ILE A 63 5.48 10.90 2.15
CA ILE A 63 4.04 10.76 1.87
C ILE A 63 3.33 9.91 2.93
N ALA A 64 4.01 8.91 3.50
CA ALA A 64 3.48 8.05 4.56
C ALA A 64 3.02 8.82 5.80
N LEU A 65 3.64 9.98 6.08
CA LEU A 65 3.33 10.80 7.25
C LEU A 65 1.98 11.50 7.14
N GLN A 66 1.46 11.68 5.92
CA GLN A 66 0.17 12.36 5.75
C GLN A 66 -0.97 11.63 6.45
N TYR A 67 -0.92 10.28 6.51
CA TYR A 67 -1.91 9.47 7.22
C TYR A 67 -2.01 9.83 8.69
N ALA A 68 -0.88 10.11 9.36
CA ALA A 68 -0.80 10.41 10.78
C ALA A 68 -1.51 11.73 11.18
N TYR A 69 -1.77 12.62 10.23
CA TYR A 69 -2.46 13.88 10.47
C TYR A 69 -4.00 13.80 10.37
N GLY A 70 -4.55 12.62 10.14
CA GLY A 70 -5.98 12.34 10.21
C GLY A 70 -6.40 11.74 11.54
N ASP A 71 -7.43 10.91 11.50
CA ASP A 71 -8.04 10.22 12.64
C ASP A 71 -7.60 8.75 12.79
N GLY A 72 -6.71 8.28 11.93
CA GLY A 72 -6.33 6.86 11.84
C GLY A 72 -7.33 6.02 11.04
N GLU A 73 -8.41 6.62 10.54
CA GLU A 73 -9.49 5.98 9.80
C GLU A 73 -9.80 6.77 8.51
N GLU A 74 -11.05 7.18 8.33
CA GLU A 74 -11.56 7.81 7.11
C GLU A 74 -10.80 9.09 6.75
N ARG A 75 -10.61 9.98 7.71
CA ARG A 75 -9.90 11.24 7.46
C ARG A 75 -8.45 11.01 7.06
N SER A 76 -7.77 10.06 7.68
CA SER A 76 -6.39 9.67 7.32
C SER A 76 -6.31 9.15 5.89
N CYS A 77 -7.27 8.31 5.48
CA CYS A 77 -7.37 7.81 4.11
C CYS A 77 -7.60 8.94 3.11
N GLN A 78 -8.54 9.86 3.39
CA GLN A 78 -8.84 11.01 2.53
C GLN A 78 -7.63 11.93 2.35
N LEU A 79 -6.91 12.24 3.43
CA LEU A 79 -5.70 13.07 3.38
C LEU A 79 -4.61 12.41 2.54
N THR A 80 -4.40 11.10 2.73
CA THR A 80 -3.41 10.33 1.97
C THR A 80 -3.79 10.25 0.48
N ALA A 81 -5.06 9.98 0.16
CA ALA A 81 -5.56 9.97 -1.22
C ALA A 81 -5.38 11.33 -1.90
N GLY A 82 -5.62 12.43 -1.18
CA GLY A 82 -5.34 13.79 -1.68
C GLY A 82 -3.87 13.99 -2.04
N LYS A 83 -2.94 13.49 -1.21
CA LYS A 83 -1.49 13.59 -1.51
C LYS A 83 -1.04 12.68 -2.64
N VAL A 84 -1.66 11.51 -2.80
CA VAL A 84 -1.47 10.67 -3.98
C VAL A 84 -1.95 11.40 -5.24
N SER A 85 -3.12 12.04 -5.20
CA SER A 85 -3.61 12.88 -6.30
C SER A 85 -2.63 13.99 -6.68
N GLU A 86 -2.12 14.75 -5.68
CA GLU A 86 -1.14 15.82 -5.90
C GLU A 86 0.16 15.27 -6.54
N LEU A 87 0.69 14.16 -6.03
CA LEU A 87 1.86 13.48 -6.58
C LEU A 87 1.66 13.10 -8.07
N LEU A 88 0.44 12.71 -8.44
CA LEU A 88 0.06 12.30 -9.79
C LEU A 88 -0.53 13.45 -10.63
N TYR A 89 -0.12 14.68 -10.34
CA TYR A 89 -0.50 15.88 -11.09
C TYR A 89 -1.99 16.18 -11.12
N GLY A 90 -2.71 15.85 -10.04
CA GLY A 90 -4.14 16.13 -9.89
C GLY A 90 -5.05 15.07 -10.52
N VAL A 91 -4.55 13.85 -10.71
CA VAL A 91 -5.42 12.71 -11.04
C VAL A 91 -6.34 12.44 -9.85
N ASP A 92 -7.65 12.38 -10.11
CA ASP A 92 -8.62 12.09 -9.05
C ASP A 92 -8.43 10.67 -8.50
N VAL A 93 -8.47 10.55 -7.18
CA VAL A 93 -8.50 9.27 -6.45
C VAL A 93 -9.90 9.13 -5.87
N ASP A 94 -10.74 8.35 -6.55
CA ASP A 94 -12.18 8.26 -6.26
C ASP A 94 -12.47 7.50 -4.97
N SER A 95 -11.65 6.48 -4.68
CA SER A 95 -11.91 5.55 -3.58
C SER A 95 -10.62 5.17 -2.87
N TYR A 96 -10.79 4.71 -1.64
CA TYR A 96 -9.69 4.20 -0.81
C TYR A 96 -10.10 2.92 -0.07
N LEU A 97 -9.09 2.12 0.22
CA LEU A 97 -9.16 0.98 1.13
C LEU A 97 -7.87 0.96 1.94
N SER A 98 -7.99 1.08 3.24
CA SER A 98 -6.91 0.90 4.21
C SER A 98 -7.13 -0.41 4.94
N LEU A 99 -6.08 -1.21 5.07
CA LEU A 99 -6.09 -2.47 5.78
C LEU A 99 -5.04 -2.42 6.89
N THR A 100 -5.42 -2.80 8.11
CA THR A 100 -4.48 -2.91 9.22
C THR A 100 -3.55 -4.11 9.03
N LEU A 101 -2.45 -4.18 9.80
CA LEU A 101 -1.56 -5.35 9.78
C LEU A 101 -2.29 -6.62 10.25
N ASP A 102 -3.16 -6.52 11.24
CA ASP A 102 -3.98 -7.66 11.67
C ASP A 102 -4.95 -8.09 10.56
N GLY A 103 -5.46 -7.13 9.77
CA GLY A 103 -6.26 -7.41 8.58
C GLY A 103 -5.47 -8.12 7.48
N LEU A 104 -4.20 -7.77 7.28
CA LEU A 104 -3.32 -8.48 6.34
C LEU A 104 -3.11 -9.94 6.81
N VAL A 105 -2.88 -10.16 8.10
CA VAL A 105 -2.79 -11.50 8.69
C VAL A 105 -4.07 -12.28 8.44
N ALA A 106 -5.23 -11.70 8.77
CA ALA A 106 -6.53 -12.33 8.59
C ALA A 106 -6.84 -12.64 7.12
N ALA A 107 -6.55 -11.70 6.21
CA ALA A 107 -6.74 -11.91 4.77
C ALA A 107 -5.87 -13.05 4.24
N THR A 108 -4.60 -13.09 4.64
CA THR A 108 -3.67 -14.14 4.21
C THR A 108 -4.15 -15.52 4.66
N ASP A 109 -4.58 -15.66 5.91
CA ASP A 109 -5.06 -16.93 6.45
C ASP A 109 -6.41 -17.33 5.81
N ALA A 110 -7.29 -16.37 5.55
CA ALA A 110 -8.58 -16.63 4.93
C ALA A 110 -8.47 -17.18 3.50
N VAL A 111 -7.46 -16.76 2.72
CA VAL A 111 -7.19 -17.32 1.38
C VAL A 111 -6.34 -18.61 1.43
N GLY A 112 -6.04 -19.14 2.63
CA GLY A 112 -5.25 -20.36 2.81
C GLY A 112 -3.76 -20.19 2.59
N GLY A 113 -3.23 -18.96 2.79
CA GLY A 113 -1.84 -18.61 2.65
C GLY A 113 -1.42 -18.20 1.25
N ILE A 114 -0.31 -17.47 1.18
CA ILE A 114 0.26 -16.89 -0.06
C ILE A 114 1.61 -17.54 -0.33
N THR A 115 1.78 -18.12 -1.51
CA THR A 115 3.04 -18.78 -1.90
C THR A 115 3.93 -17.81 -2.66
N VAL A 116 5.17 -17.67 -2.19
CA VAL A 116 6.19 -16.82 -2.80
C VAL A 116 7.51 -17.56 -2.97
N THR A 117 8.32 -17.13 -3.94
CA THR A 117 9.71 -17.56 -4.05
C THR A 117 10.61 -16.43 -3.58
N VAL A 118 11.35 -16.66 -2.51
CA VAL A 118 12.19 -15.64 -1.84
C VAL A 118 13.29 -15.15 -2.80
N PRO A 119 13.32 -13.86 -3.17
CA PRO A 119 14.23 -13.37 -4.22
C PRO A 119 15.68 -13.21 -3.75
N GLU A 120 15.88 -12.87 -2.47
CA GLU A 120 17.17 -12.65 -1.85
C GLU A 120 17.23 -13.31 -0.47
N ASP A 121 18.40 -13.38 0.14
CA ASP A 121 18.56 -13.94 1.49
C ASP A 121 18.03 -12.96 2.54
N TYR A 122 16.91 -13.32 3.17
CA TYR A 122 16.29 -12.58 4.28
C TYR A 122 16.23 -13.40 5.56
N THR A 123 17.15 -14.35 5.75
CA THR A 123 17.22 -15.22 6.95
C THR A 123 17.44 -14.45 8.24
N ALA A 124 17.96 -13.22 8.17
CA ALA A 124 18.00 -12.30 9.31
C ALA A 124 16.61 -11.86 9.79
N ILE A 125 15.58 -11.92 8.93
CA ILE A 125 14.19 -11.62 9.27
C ILE A 125 13.49 -12.87 9.81
N ASP A 126 13.58 -13.98 9.08
CA ASP A 126 13.05 -15.27 9.46
C ASP A 126 13.88 -16.39 8.82
N PRO A 127 14.25 -17.45 9.56
CA PRO A 127 15.08 -18.55 9.04
C PRO A 127 14.52 -19.23 7.78
N SER A 128 13.21 -19.18 7.55
CA SER A 128 12.59 -19.75 6.35
C SER A 128 12.77 -18.90 5.08
N PHE A 129 13.27 -17.67 5.21
CA PHE A 129 13.41 -16.73 4.09
C PHE A 129 14.78 -16.86 3.39
N GLU A 130 15.19 -18.08 3.11
CA GLU A 130 16.40 -18.37 2.33
C GLU A 130 16.18 -17.99 0.85
N LYS A 131 17.19 -17.41 0.21
CA LYS A 131 17.17 -17.10 -1.23
C LYS A 131 16.79 -18.31 -2.08
N GLY A 132 15.79 -18.17 -2.92
CA GLY A 132 15.30 -19.20 -3.83
C GLY A 132 14.36 -20.22 -3.18
N ALA A 133 14.10 -20.14 -1.87
CA ALA A 133 13.11 -20.98 -1.21
C ALA A 133 11.71 -20.61 -1.69
N THR A 134 10.89 -21.62 -2.04
CA THR A 134 9.46 -21.43 -2.28
C THR A 134 8.72 -21.80 -1.00
N ILE A 135 8.05 -20.81 -0.41
CA ILE A 135 7.38 -20.93 0.89
C ILE A 135 5.94 -20.45 0.80
N THR A 136 5.08 -21.05 1.64
CA THR A 136 3.72 -20.55 1.84
C THR A 136 3.69 -19.71 3.10
N LEU A 137 3.42 -18.42 2.94
CA LEU A 137 3.24 -17.47 4.01
C LEU A 137 1.84 -17.68 4.61
N ASN A 138 1.75 -18.03 5.89
CA ASN A 138 0.55 -17.80 6.68
C ASN A 138 0.53 -16.33 7.15
N GLY A 139 -0.53 -15.91 7.84
CA GLY A 139 -0.67 -14.51 8.24
C GLY A 139 0.54 -13.96 9.01
N ASP A 140 1.05 -14.68 10.02
CA ASP A 140 2.21 -14.25 10.81
C ASP A 140 3.51 -14.15 9.98
N LEU A 141 3.73 -15.10 9.07
CA LEU A 141 4.88 -15.05 8.16
C LEU A 141 4.73 -13.95 7.11
N ALA A 142 3.49 -13.70 6.62
CA ALA A 142 3.19 -12.62 5.70
C ALA A 142 3.50 -11.25 6.32
N GLU A 143 3.06 -11.02 7.57
CA GLU A 143 3.40 -9.79 8.30
C GLU A 143 4.92 -9.58 8.37
N LYS A 144 5.68 -10.59 8.77
CA LYS A 144 7.14 -10.52 8.81
C LYS A 144 7.72 -10.22 7.44
N TYR A 145 7.22 -10.88 6.38
CA TYR A 145 7.70 -10.75 5.02
C TYR A 145 7.51 -9.34 4.46
N VAL A 146 6.34 -8.73 4.66
CA VAL A 146 6.02 -7.41 4.11
C VAL A 146 6.47 -6.24 4.99
N ARG A 147 6.65 -6.46 6.31
CA ARG A 147 6.93 -5.38 7.26
C ARG A 147 8.39 -5.29 7.68
N LYS A 148 9.00 -6.43 8.06
CA LYS A 148 10.33 -6.44 8.65
C LYS A 148 11.40 -5.98 7.65
N ARG A 149 12.37 -5.24 8.14
CA ARG A 149 13.56 -4.83 7.40
C ARG A 149 14.78 -4.83 8.31
N ASP A 150 15.95 -5.00 7.74
CA ASP A 150 17.20 -4.74 8.42
C ASP A 150 17.51 -3.24 8.29
N ILE A 151 17.34 -2.50 9.37
CA ILE A 151 17.52 -1.05 9.40
C ILE A 151 18.99 -0.62 9.24
N GLU A 152 19.94 -1.54 9.39
CA GLU A 152 21.37 -1.28 9.19
C GLU A 152 21.74 -1.29 7.69
N VAL A 153 20.87 -1.84 6.84
CA VAL A 153 21.04 -1.87 5.38
C VAL A 153 20.38 -0.67 4.74
N LEU A 154 21.14 0.20 4.10
CA LEU A 154 20.65 1.44 3.47
C LEU A 154 19.53 1.19 2.44
N ASP A 155 19.62 0.08 1.68
CA ASP A 155 18.64 -0.30 0.65
C ASP A 155 17.48 -1.15 1.18
N SER A 156 17.36 -1.31 2.50
CA SER A 156 16.36 -2.20 3.11
C SER A 156 14.91 -1.82 2.80
N ASN A 157 14.65 -0.55 2.46
CA ASN A 157 13.31 -0.12 2.06
C ASN A 157 12.94 -0.62 0.66
N ASN A 158 13.86 -0.58 -0.32
CA ASN A 158 13.62 -1.16 -1.65
C ASN A 158 13.39 -2.66 -1.55
N GLN A 159 14.21 -3.37 -0.78
CA GLN A 159 14.01 -4.81 -0.54
C GLN A 159 12.65 -5.10 0.09
N ARG A 160 12.18 -4.27 1.01
CA ARG A 160 10.82 -4.38 1.57
C ARG A 160 9.75 -4.12 0.51
N MET A 161 9.90 -3.08 -0.30
CA MET A 161 8.97 -2.79 -1.41
C MET A 161 8.92 -3.92 -2.43
N GLU A 162 10.04 -4.58 -2.74
CA GLU A 162 10.07 -5.76 -3.62
C GLU A 162 9.28 -6.93 -3.02
N ARG A 163 9.47 -7.22 -1.73
CA ARG A 163 8.69 -8.25 -1.04
C ARG A 163 7.20 -7.91 -0.97
N GLN A 164 6.86 -6.63 -0.77
CA GLN A 164 5.47 -6.15 -0.80
C GLN A 164 4.85 -6.33 -2.19
N SER A 165 5.59 -6.00 -3.27
CA SER A 165 5.14 -6.24 -4.65
C SER A 165 4.88 -7.71 -4.88
N GLN A 166 5.85 -8.56 -4.56
CA GLN A 166 5.75 -10.01 -4.75
C GLN A 166 4.58 -10.62 -3.96
N PHE A 167 4.40 -10.18 -2.71
CA PHE A 167 3.25 -10.60 -1.90
C PHE A 167 1.92 -10.17 -2.54
N MET A 168 1.86 -8.94 -3.02
CA MET A 168 0.65 -8.40 -3.66
C MET A 168 0.33 -9.13 -4.97
N GLU A 169 1.33 -9.40 -5.82
CA GLU A 169 1.17 -10.17 -7.04
C GLU A 169 0.59 -11.56 -6.75
N ALA A 170 1.18 -12.27 -5.77
CA ALA A 170 0.73 -13.60 -5.38
C ALA A 170 -0.66 -13.59 -4.71
N LEU A 171 -1.00 -12.54 -3.95
CA LEU A 171 -2.34 -12.35 -3.38
C LEU A 171 -3.37 -12.12 -4.49
N ILE A 172 -3.06 -11.28 -5.46
CA ILE A 172 -3.94 -11.03 -6.62
C ILE A 172 -4.19 -12.32 -7.40
N GLU A 173 -3.13 -13.07 -7.72
CA GLU A 173 -3.25 -14.36 -8.40
C GLU A 173 -4.17 -15.32 -7.62
N LYS A 174 -3.97 -15.38 -6.29
CA LYS A 174 -4.79 -16.19 -5.41
C LYS A 174 -6.26 -15.77 -5.43
N MET A 175 -6.51 -14.47 -5.35
CA MET A 175 -7.86 -13.93 -5.36
C MET A 175 -8.54 -14.10 -6.73
N GLN A 176 -7.84 -13.91 -7.84
CA GLN A 176 -8.36 -14.15 -9.19
C GLN A 176 -8.71 -15.63 -9.45
N GLY A 177 -8.14 -16.54 -8.64
CA GLY A 177 -8.49 -17.96 -8.67
C GLY A 177 -9.75 -18.33 -7.89
N ILE A 178 -10.41 -17.39 -7.23
CA ILE A 178 -11.66 -17.61 -6.50
C ILE A 178 -12.83 -17.47 -7.47
N ASP A 179 -13.43 -18.59 -7.87
CA ASP A 179 -14.59 -18.60 -8.80
C ASP A 179 -15.93 -18.29 -8.11
N ASP A 180 -16.02 -18.51 -6.80
CA ASP A 180 -17.25 -18.35 -6.02
C ASP A 180 -17.36 -16.94 -5.42
N LYS A 181 -18.29 -16.13 -5.95
CA LYS A 181 -18.56 -14.78 -5.45
C LYS A 181 -18.96 -14.75 -3.97
N THR A 182 -19.56 -15.81 -3.43
CA THR A 182 -19.91 -15.91 -2.00
C THR A 182 -18.67 -16.01 -1.13
N GLU A 183 -17.59 -16.57 -1.63
CA GLU A 183 -16.29 -16.62 -0.94
C GLU A 183 -15.69 -15.20 -0.82
N TYR A 184 -15.77 -14.39 -1.88
CA TYR A 184 -15.38 -12.99 -1.85
C TYR A 184 -16.15 -12.18 -0.81
N LEU A 185 -17.48 -12.32 -0.79
CA LEU A 185 -18.31 -11.62 0.18
C LEU A 185 -17.99 -12.04 1.63
N SER A 186 -17.73 -13.33 1.83
CA SER A 186 -17.33 -13.85 3.15
C SER A 186 -15.96 -13.31 3.57
N LEU A 187 -15.02 -13.22 2.64
CA LEU A 187 -13.70 -12.62 2.88
C LEU A 187 -13.84 -11.14 3.28
N TYR A 188 -14.60 -10.37 2.52
CA TYR A 188 -14.89 -8.97 2.83
C TYR A 188 -15.51 -8.80 4.23
N GLN A 189 -16.55 -9.57 4.56
CA GLN A 189 -17.21 -9.51 5.87
C GLN A 189 -16.26 -9.86 7.03
N ASN A 190 -15.33 -10.79 6.82
CA ASN A 190 -14.34 -11.14 7.83
C ASN A 190 -13.24 -10.08 8.02
N LEU A 191 -13.08 -9.19 7.05
CA LEU A 191 -12.07 -8.13 7.08
C LEU A 191 -12.65 -6.76 7.48
N ASP A 192 -13.96 -6.62 7.59
CA ASP A 192 -14.65 -5.36 7.84
C ASP A 192 -14.11 -4.62 9.09
N GLU A 193 -13.84 -5.34 10.18
CA GLU A 193 -13.26 -4.75 11.41
C GLU A 193 -11.81 -4.30 11.29
N TYR A 194 -11.11 -4.71 10.22
CA TYR A 194 -9.71 -4.39 9.95
C TYR A 194 -9.53 -3.39 8.81
N MET A 195 -10.64 -2.98 8.17
CA MET A 195 -10.63 -2.12 7.00
C MET A 195 -11.27 -0.77 7.26
N THR A 196 -10.73 0.24 6.59
CA THR A 196 -11.40 1.52 6.40
C THR A 196 -11.51 1.79 4.90
N THR A 197 -12.72 1.88 4.38
CA THR A 197 -12.97 2.08 2.95
C THR A 197 -14.22 2.92 2.71
N ASN A 198 -14.27 3.63 1.58
CA ASN A 198 -15.47 4.25 1.06
C ASN A 198 -16.11 3.45 -0.09
N LEU A 199 -15.55 2.28 -0.41
CA LEU A 199 -16.15 1.35 -1.40
C LEU A 199 -17.33 0.61 -0.79
N THR A 200 -18.41 0.49 -1.56
CA THR A 200 -19.53 -0.38 -1.22
C THR A 200 -19.19 -1.85 -1.50
N ALA A 201 -19.96 -2.77 -0.94
CA ALA A 201 -19.79 -4.20 -1.20
C ALA A 201 -20.00 -4.53 -2.69
N GLU A 202 -20.94 -3.84 -3.36
CA GLU A 202 -21.19 -4.00 -4.80
C GLU A 202 -19.99 -3.53 -5.64
N GLU A 203 -19.36 -2.42 -5.28
CA GLU A 203 -18.16 -1.92 -5.97
C GLU A 203 -16.96 -2.86 -5.78
N LEU A 204 -16.80 -3.43 -4.60
CA LEU A 204 -15.78 -4.45 -4.33
C LEU A 204 -16.05 -5.75 -5.12
N GLU A 205 -17.30 -6.17 -5.23
CA GLU A 205 -17.69 -7.31 -6.07
C GLU A 205 -17.42 -7.01 -7.55
N GLU A 206 -17.67 -5.77 -8.03
CA GLU A 206 -17.34 -5.37 -9.40
C GLU A 206 -15.84 -5.43 -9.68
N LEU A 207 -14.98 -5.10 -8.70
CA LEU A 207 -13.53 -5.18 -8.87
C LEU A 207 -13.05 -6.62 -9.17
N ALA A 208 -13.74 -7.63 -8.69
CA ALA A 208 -13.41 -9.03 -8.97
C ALA A 208 -13.57 -9.40 -10.47
N ASP A 209 -14.37 -8.65 -11.22
CA ASP A 209 -14.56 -8.86 -12.66
C ASP A 209 -13.42 -8.25 -13.51
N TYR A 210 -12.51 -7.47 -12.91
CA TYR A 210 -11.41 -6.85 -13.63
C TYR A 210 -10.19 -7.76 -13.67
N LYS A 211 -9.57 -7.85 -14.84
CA LYS A 211 -8.29 -8.51 -14.98
C LYS A 211 -7.18 -7.58 -14.47
N ILE A 212 -6.62 -7.90 -13.31
CA ILE A 212 -5.49 -7.15 -12.76
C ILE A 212 -4.21 -7.59 -13.45
N SER A 213 -3.37 -6.65 -13.86
CA SER A 213 -2.05 -6.93 -14.43
C SER A 213 -1.14 -7.57 -13.37
N GLU A 214 -0.41 -8.61 -13.76
CA GLU A 214 0.61 -9.24 -12.92
C GLU A 214 1.80 -8.30 -12.66
N ASP A 215 2.12 -7.43 -13.63
CA ASP A 215 3.21 -6.47 -13.49
C ASP A 215 2.78 -5.28 -12.62
N ILE A 216 3.53 -5.00 -11.55
CA ILE A 216 3.34 -3.81 -10.72
C ILE A 216 4.21 -2.67 -11.27
N VAL A 217 3.57 -1.58 -11.69
CA VAL A 217 4.28 -0.34 -12.06
C VAL A 217 4.71 0.39 -10.80
N LYS A 218 5.93 0.90 -10.75
CA LYS A 218 6.45 1.66 -9.59
C LYS A 218 6.60 3.13 -9.96
N VAL A 219 6.27 4.00 -9.01
CA VAL A 219 6.64 5.43 -9.13
C VAL A 219 8.15 5.53 -9.23
N PRO A 220 8.71 6.15 -10.30
CA PRO A 220 10.14 6.20 -10.52
C PRO A 220 10.83 7.20 -9.60
N GLY A 221 12.06 6.89 -9.18
CA GLY A 221 12.84 7.75 -8.31
C GLY A 221 14.08 7.05 -7.78
N GLU A 222 14.75 7.70 -6.87
CA GLU A 222 15.96 7.18 -6.23
C GLU A 222 15.93 7.37 -4.71
N ILE A 223 16.56 6.45 -3.98
CA ILE A 223 16.74 6.58 -2.55
C ILE A 223 18.01 7.37 -2.28
N ILE A 224 17.89 8.38 -1.43
CA ILE A 224 19.01 9.09 -0.84
C ILE A 224 18.98 8.93 0.69
N SER A 225 20.13 9.08 1.34
CA SER A 225 20.21 9.22 2.80
C SER A 225 20.46 10.69 3.13
N LYS A 226 19.56 11.28 3.91
CA LYS A 226 19.71 12.65 4.41
C LYS A 226 19.45 12.66 5.92
N ASP A 227 20.38 13.19 6.68
CA ASP A 227 20.30 13.30 8.14
C ASP A 227 20.00 11.95 8.85
N GLY A 228 20.50 10.83 8.27
CA GLY A 228 20.29 9.47 8.80
C GLY A 228 18.93 8.84 8.44
N HIS A 229 18.13 9.53 7.65
CA HIS A 229 16.82 9.04 7.19
C HIS A 229 16.84 8.74 5.69
N ALA A 230 16.18 7.66 5.29
CA ALA A 230 15.95 7.36 3.88
C ALA A 230 14.88 8.32 3.32
N GLN A 231 15.17 8.91 2.16
CA GLN A 231 14.24 9.73 1.40
C GLN A 231 14.16 9.19 -0.03
N TYR A 232 12.96 9.12 -0.59
CA TYR A 232 12.74 8.72 -1.97
C TYR A 232 12.46 9.97 -2.81
N LEU A 233 13.40 10.33 -3.66
CA LEU A 233 13.26 11.47 -4.57
C LEU A 233 12.62 10.99 -5.87
N VAL A 234 11.38 11.42 -6.10
CA VAL A 234 10.61 11.04 -7.29
C VAL A 234 11.19 11.67 -8.55
N ASP A 235 11.41 10.85 -9.60
CA ASP A 235 11.71 11.36 -10.94
C ASP A 235 10.43 11.85 -11.62
N ASN A 236 10.17 13.15 -11.46
CA ASN A 236 8.99 13.80 -12.00
C ASN A 236 8.86 13.70 -13.53
N LYS A 237 9.98 13.59 -14.25
CA LYS A 237 9.97 13.48 -15.71
C LYS A 237 9.47 12.10 -16.14
N GLU A 238 9.97 11.05 -15.51
CA GLU A 238 9.55 9.67 -15.82
C GLU A 238 8.15 9.40 -15.25
N LEU A 239 7.82 9.90 -14.05
CA LEU A 239 6.49 9.80 -13.47
C LEU A 239 5.43 10.41 -14.40
N LYS A 240 5.71 11.58 -14.99
CA LYS A 240 4.78 12.22 -15.92
C LYS A 240 4.46 11.34 -17.14
N LYS A 241 5.43 10.57 -17.64
CA LYS A 241 5.20 9.62 -18.74
C LYS A 241 4.29 8.47 -18.28
N ILE A 242 4.52 7.94 -17.08
CA ILE A 242 3.68 6.89 -16.49
C ILE A 242 2.24 7.38 -16.35
N VAL A 243 2.05 8.57 -15.77
CA VAL A 243 0.71 9.16 -15.61
C VAL A 243 0.01 9.35 -16.96
N LEU A 244 0.72 9.87 -17.98
CA LEU A 244 0.16 10.01 -19.31
C LEU A 244 -0.25 8.66 -19.92
N ASN A 245 0.54 7.62 -19.72
CA ASN A 245 0.24 6.30 -20.26
C ASN A 245 -0.92 5.61 -19.54
N LEU A 246 -1.03 5.78 -18.22
CA LEU A 246 -2.05 5.10 -17.42
C LEU A 246 -3.42 5.79 -17.52
N PHE A 247 -3.45 7.12 -17.53
CA PHE A 247 -4.70 7.89 -17.41
C PHE A 247 -5.12 8.62 -18.69
N TYR A 248 -4.19 8.88 -19.62
CA TYR A 248 -4.44 9.68 -20.83
C TYR A 248 -3.97 8.92 -22.06
N LYS A 249 -4.68 7.85 -22.44
CA LYS A 249 -4.46 7.22 -23.76
C LYS A 249 -4.81 8.24 -24.85
N LEU A 250 -3.84 8.59 -25.70
CA LEU A 250 -4.13 9.31 -26.95
C LEU A 250 -5.05 8.43 -27.79
N LEU A 251 -6.25 8.94 -28.08
CA LEU A 251 -7.20 8.33 -28.99
C LEU A 251 -6.64 8.31 -30.43
#